data_adf8ad1f44ae449d43ad275248be3f1d
#
_entry.id   adf8ad1f44ae449d43ad275248be3f1d
#
_cell.length_a   1.000
_cell.length_b   1.000
_cell.length_c   1.000
_cell.angle_alpha   90.00
_cell.angle_beta   90.00
_cell.angle_gamma   90.00
#
_symmetry.space_group_name_H-M   'P 1'
#
loop_
_entity.id
_entity.type
_entity.pdbx_description
1 polymer ?
#
loop_
_entity_poly.entity_id
_entity_poly.type
_entity_poly.pdbx_seq_one_letter_code
_entity_poly.pdbx_strand_id
1 'polypeptide(L)'
;MNNFGWVNMNLIKRVGCIAVIGSSLLICFLGVRMNAEQRRQQKIDYAEITIRNEAEKITFLDKQLSKLYKDETDEFLAESIEEVQIKQLESKINQLKTEASDFGLKSEHLPLDISQLSKDKQVLLSKVADIKTKYTIQQQLQEMLVQAPENWESTSDAVIINENATVENLLKLHNDVVQFNSLWSNSISAFLNEMNVQVKLYNEIEQGIDKMIDGQALTSEATLETFIHHFNLVTQVKNTTLRKGLSERLE
;
A
#
# COMPACT_ATOMS: atom_id res chain seq x y z
N MET A 1 -16.45 -97.07 -19.93
CA MET A 1 -15.26 -96.20 -19.87
C MET A 1 -15.51 -94.93 -20.59
N ASN A 2 -15.11 -93.79 -20.06
CA ASN A 2 -15.09 -92.41 -20.55
C ASN A 2 -16.17 -91.49 -20.00
N ASN A 3 -16.14 -91.16 -18.72
CA ASN A 3 -16.74 -89.99 -18.13
C ASN A 3 -15.76 -88.95 -17.60
N PHE A 4 -14.48 -89.03 -18.03
CA PHE A 4 -13.41 -88.18 -17.49
C PHE A 4 -13.15 -86.93 -18.30
N GLY A 5 -13.69 -86.81 -19.53
CA GLY A 5 -13.41 -85.63 -20.43
C GLY A 5 -14.28 -84.42 -20.19
N TRP A 6 -15.50 -84.51 -19.66
CA TRP A 6 -16.47 -83.44 -19.56
C TRP A 6 -16.28 -82.54 -18.35
N VAL A 7 -15.79 -83.11 -17.28
CA VAL A 7 -15.54 -82.34 -16.06
C VAL A 7 -14.37 -81.38 -16.24
N ASN A 8 -13.33 -81.81 -16.96
CA ASN A 8 -12.15 -80.99 -17.22
C ASN A 8 -12.39 -79.77 -18.14
N MET A 9 -13.26 -79.90 -19.14
CA MET A 9 -13.52 -78.86 -20.13
C MET A 9 -14.31 -77.67 -19.55
N ASN A 10 -15.24 -77.95 -18.64
CA ASN A 10 -15.96 -76.88 -17.92
C ASN A 10 -15.11 -76.17 -16.85
N LEU A 11 -14.18 -76.88 -16.26
CA LEU A 11 -13.21 -76.31 -15.29
C LEU A 11 -12.23 -75.37 -16.01
N ILE A 12 -11.69 -75.80 -17.15
CA ILE A 12 -10.78 -75.02 -17.99
C ILE A 12 -11.46 -73.74 -18.50
N LYS A 13 -12.72 -73.84 -18.95
CA LYS A 13 -13.50 -72.63 -19.37
C LYS A 13 -13.73 -71.68 -18.23
N ARG A 14 -14.06 -72.14 -17.03
CA ARG A 14 -14.26 -71.30 -15.86
C ARG A 14 -12.97 -70.64 -15.39
N VAL A 15 -11.86 -71.33 -15.37
CA VAL A 15 -10.53 -70.80 -15.06
C VAL A 15 -10.10 -69.76 -16.11
N GLY A 16 -10.34 -70.03 -17.40
CA GLY A 16 -10.07 -69.10 -18.47
C GLY A 16 -10.88 -67.80 -18.36
N CYS A 17 -12.20 -67.86 -18.04
CA CYS A 17 -13.02 -66.70 -17.80
C CYS A 17 -12.55 -65.86 -16.59
N ILE A 18 -12.15 -66.50 -15.50
CA ILE A 18 -11.64 -65.79 -14.33
C ILE A 18 -10.31 -65.10 -14.64
N ALA A 19 -9.44 -65.78 -15.40
CA ALA A 19 -8.16 -65.21 -15.82
C ALA A 19 -8.34 -63.96 -16.71
N VAL A 20 -9.30 -64.00 -17.67
CA VAL A 20 -9.63 -62.86 -18.55
C VAL A 20 -10.25 -61.70 -17.79
N ILE A 21 -11.15 -61.96 -16.85
CA ILE A 21 -11.75 -60.92 -16.00
C ILE A 21 -10.66 -60.32 -15.08
N GLY A 22 -9.83 -61.14 -14.46
CA GLY A 22 -8.74 -60.66 -13.64
C GLY A 22 -7.71 -59.81 -14.38
N SER A 23 -7.34 -60.20 -15.60
CA SER A 23 -6.42 -59.43 -16.46
C SER A 23 -7.03 -58.11 -16.94
N SER A 24 -8.31 -58.09 -17.30
CA SER A 24 -8.99 -56.83 -17.70
C SER A 24 -9.12 -55.85 -16.54
N LEU A 25 -9.41 -56.32 -15.32
CA LEU A 25 -9.44 -55.45 -14.11
C LEU A 25 -8.06 -54.92 -13.80
N LEU A 26 -7.02 -55.70 -13.93
CA LEU A 26 -5.61 -55.27 -13.73
C LEU A 26 -5.22 -54.20 -14.77
N ILE A 27 -5.55 -54.40 -16.04
CA ILE A 27 -5.29 -53.40 -17.10
C ILE A 27 -6.07 -52.11 -16.86
N CYS A 28 -7.31 -52.19 -16.46
CA CYS A 28 -8.12 -51.00 -16.09
C CYS A 28 -7.50 -50.30 -14.90
N PHE A 29 -7.13 -51.03 -13.86
CA PHE A 29 -6.52 -50.44 -12.66
C PHE A 29 -5.16 -49.78 -12.95
N LEU A 30 -4.29 -50.45 -13.75
CA LEU A 30 -3.01 -49.89 -14.19
C LEU A 30 -3.23 -48.66 -15.09
N GLY A 31 -4.22 -48.68 -16.01
CA GLY A 31 -4.55 -47.58 -16.87
C GLY A 31 -5.04 -46.34 -16.08
N VAL A 32 -5.88 -46.56 -15.06
CA VAL A 32 -6.34 -45.47 -14.19
C VAL A 32 -5.19 -44.89 -13.38
N ARG A 33 -4.31 -45.74 -12.85
CA ARG A 33 -3.15 -45.33 -12.08
C ARG A 33 -2.13 -44.57 -12.92
N MET A 34 -1.82 -45.06 -14.14
CA MET A 34 -0.95 -44.36 -15.09
C MET A 34 -1.51 -43.00 -15.50
N ASN A 35 -2.82 -42.88 -15.74
CA ASN A 35 -3.47 -41.63 -16.09
C ASN A 35 -3.44 -40.64 -14.90
N ALA A 36 -3.63 -41.11 -13.67
CA ALA A 36 -3.52 -40.31 -12.46
C ALA A 36 -2.11 -39.75 -12.26
N GLU A 37 -1.07 -40.62 -12.50
CA GLU A 37 0.33 -40.20 -12.38
C GLU A 37 0.72 -39.21 -13.48
N GLN A 38 0.29 -39.39 -14.73
CA GLN A 38 0.48 -38.44 -15.81
C GLN A 38 -0.15 -37.09 -15.51
N ARG A 39 -1.38 -37.05 -15.00
CA ARG A 39 -2.06 -35.81 -14.60
C ARG A 39 -1.33 -35.13 -13.44
N ARG A 40 -0.79 -35.89 -12.52
CA ARG A 40 0.01 -35.35 -11.42
C ARG A 40 1.30 -34.73 -11.95
N GLN A 41 2.02 -35.42 -12.83
CA GLN A 41 3.25 -34.90 -13.41
C GLN A 41 2.99 -33.61 -14.21
N GLN A 42 1.93 -33.57 -15.01
CA GLN A 42 1.54 -32.36 -15.74
C GLN A 42 1.26 -31.18 -14.82
N LYS A 43 0.64 -31.43 -13.65
CA LYS A 43 0.42 -30.36 -12.65
C LYS A 43 1.72 -29.88 -12.03
N ILE A 44 2.67 -30.78 -11.76
CA ILE A 44 4.00 -30.47 -11.24
C ILE A 44 4.78 -29.61 -12.23
N ASP A 45 4.83 -30.03 -13.50
CA ASP A 45 5.52 -29.30 -14.57
C ASP A 45 4.90 -27.88 -14.77
N TYR A 46 3.57 -27.80 -14.75
CA TYR A 46 2.87 -26.52 -14.80
C TYR A 46 3.19 -25.63 -13.59
N ALA A 47 3.22 -26.21 -12.39
CA ALA A 47 3.55 -25.48 -11.18
C ALA A 47 4.99 -24.95 -11.22
N GLU A 48 5.96 -25.73 -11.71
CA GLU A 48 7.35 -25.29 -11.84
C GLU A 48 7.47 -24.06 -12.75
N ILE A 49 6.85 -24.11 -13.94
CA ILE A 49 6.85 -22.99 -14.89
C ILE A 49 6.17 -21.77 -14.26
N THR A 50 5.04 -21.97 -13.60
CA THR A 50 4.30 -20.88 -12.98
C THR A 50 5.08 -20.24 -11.84
N ILE A 51 5.74 -21.02 -10.98
CA ILE A 51 6.58 -20.52 -9.88
C ILE A 51 7.72 -19.65 -10.43
N ARG A 52 8.39 -20.07 -11.50
CA ARG A 52 9.43 -19.25 -12.16
C ARG A 52 8.89 -17.94 -12.71
N ASN A 53 7.73 -17.99 -13.36
CA ASN A 53 7.07 -16.78 -13.88
C ASN A 53 6.65 -15.83 -12.75
N GLU A 54 6.20 -16.34 -11.61
CA GLU A 54 5.87 -15.48 -10.45
C GLU A 54 7.13 -14.82 -9.86
N ALA A 55 8.28 -15.52 -9.81
CA ALA A 55 9.54 -14.92 -9.40
C ALA A 55 9.98 -13.76 -10.33
N GLU A 56 9.81 -13.93 -11.64
CA GLU A 56 10.08 -12.87 -12.60
C GLU A 56 9.11 -11.67 -12.43
N LYS A 57 7.83 -11.93 -12.18
CA LYS A 57 6.85 -10.87 -11.88
C LYS A 57 7.20 -10.11 -10.61
N ILE A 58 7.63 -10.79 -9.55
CA ILE A 58 8.08 -10.15 -8.31
C ILE A 58 9.24 -9.20 -8.59
N THR A 59 10.26 -9.66 -9.31
CA THR A 59 11.41 -8.82 -9.69
C THR A 59 10.98 -7.61 -10.53
N PHE A 60 10.05 -7.80 -11.45
CA PHE A 60 9.51 -6.71 -12.26
C PHE A 60 8.73 -5.70 -11.42
N LEU A 61 7.87 -6.17 -10.49
CA LEU A 61 7.07 -5.31 -9.62
C LEU A 61 7.96 -4.54 -8.63
N ASP A 62 9.01 -5.15 -8.09
CA ASP A 62 9.98 -4.46 -7.25
C ASP A 62 10.63 -3.28 -8.00
N LYS A 63 11.08 -3.51 -9.23
CA LYS A 63 11.60 -2.43 -10.09
C LYS A 63 10.57 -1.34 -10.40
N GLN A 64 9.27 -1.69 -10.50
CA GLN A 64 8.23 -0.69 -10.69
C GLN A 64 7.97 0.13 -9.42
N LEU A 65 8.00 -0.50 -8.24
CA LEU A 65 7.89 0.19 -6.96
C LEU A 65 9.08 1.12 -6.73
N SER A 66 10.31 0.66 -7.01
CA SER A 66 11.52 1.48 -6.85
C SER A 66 11.51 2.74 -7.72
N LYS A 67 10.80 2.75 -8.86
CA LYS A 67 10.61 3.95 -9.69
C LYS A 67 9.66 4.99 -9.08
N LEU A 68 8.89 4.61 -8.07
CA LEU A 68 8.04 5.56 -7.33
C LEU A 68 8.81 6.30 -6.23
N TYR A 69 10.06 5.93 -5.99
CA TYR A 69 10.97 6.71 -5.17
C TYR A 69 11.87 7.58 -6.05
N LYS A 70 12.35 8.66 -5.48
CA LYS A 70 13.24 9.62 -6.16
C LYS A 70 14.58 9.00 -6.51
N ASP A 71 15.09 8.16 -5.61
CA ASP A 71 16.40 7.52 -5.72
C ASP A 71 16.43 6.15 -5.04
N GLU A 72 17.61 5.52 -5.01
CA GLU A 72 17.81 4.18 -4.47
C GLU A 72 17.76 4.10 -2.93
N THR A 73 17.58 5.21 -2.23
CA THR A 73 17.46 5.23 -0.76
C THR A 73 16.08 4.82 -0.27
N ASP A 74 15.07 4.80 -1.16
CA ASP A 74 13.65 4.54 -0.86
C ASP A 74 13.07 5.52 0.21
N GLU A 75 13.68 6.72 0.34
CA GLU A 75 13.25 7.71 1.34
C GLU A 75 12.16 8.63 0.80
N PHE A 76 12.44 9.34 -0.28
CA PHE A 76 11.52 10.33 -0.84
C PHE A 76 10.82 9.80 -2.07
N LEU A 77 9.55 10.18 -2.24
CA LEU A 77 8.77 9.82 -3.41
C LEU A 77 9.23 10.63 -4.63
N ALA A 78 9.09 10.06 -5.83
CA ALA A 78 9.29 10.78 -7.08
C ALA A 78 8.21 11.88 -7.26
N GLU A 79 8.53 12.95 -8.01
CA GLU A 79 7.67 14.13 -8.11
C GLU A 79 6.33 13.88 -8.84
N SER A 80 6.28 12.91 -9.74
CA SER A 80 5.14 12.67 -10.64
C SER A 80 4.39 11.38 -10.34
N ILE A 81 4.10 11.11 -9.05
CA ILE A 81 3.36 9.92 -8.65
C ILE A 81 1.85 10.21 -8.71
N GLU A 82 1.12 9.26 -9.27
CA GLU A 82 -0.34 9.25 -9.26
C GLU A 82 -0.89 8.12 -8.38
N GLU A 83 -1.96 8.39 -7.66
CA GLU A 83 -2.63 7.39 -6.80
C GLU A 83 -3.04 6.12 -7.57
N VAL A 84 -3.43 6.30 -8.85
CA VAL A 84 -3.80 5.20 -9.74
C VAL A 84 -2.64 4.22 -9.95
N GLN A 85 -1.41 4.72 -10.07
CA GLN A 85 -0.22 3.88 -10.24
C GLN A 85 0.03 3.02 -8.98
N ILE A 86 -0.10 3.61 -7.80
CA ILE A 86 0.05 2.91 -6.51
C ILE A 86 -1.00 1.80 -6.39
N LYS A 87 -2.28 2.10 -6.66
CA LYS A 87 -3.40 1.14 -6.62
C LYS A 87 -3.22 0.00 -7.61
N GLN A 88 -2.73 0.28 -8.82
CA GLN A 88 -2.46 -0.75 -9.83
C GLN A 88 -1.34 -1.69 -9.41
N LEU A 89 -0.25 -1.16 -8.82
CA LEU A 89 0.84 -1.99 -8.32
C LEU A 89 0.39 -2.85 -7.14
N GLU A 90 -0.33 -2.26 -6.17
CA GLU A 90 -0.92 -2.98 -5.04
C GLU A 90 -1.81 -4.15 -5.52
N SER A 91 -2.67 -3.91 -6.51
CA SER A 91 -3.53 -4.95 -7.09
C SER A 91 -2.71 -6.07 -7.74
N LYS A 92 -1.67 -5.75 -8.52
CA LYS A 92 -0.80 -6.74 -9.16
C LYS A 92 -0.03 -7.59 -8.14
N ILE A 93 0.47 -6.97 -7.05
CA ILE A 93 1.16 -7.67 -5.97
C ILE A 93 0.21 -8.62 -5.25
N ASN A 94 -1.03 -8.20 -4.97
CA ASN A 94 -2.04 -9.05 -4.33
C ASN A 94 -2.38 -10.28 -5.19
N GLN A 95 -2.34 -10.18 -6.52
CA GLN A 95 -2.60 -11.27 -7.46
C GLN A 95 -1.44 -12.26 -7.62
N LEU A 96 -0.26 -12.00 -7.05
CA LEU A 96 0.86 -12.93 -7.09
C LEU A 96 0.52 -14.26 -6.41
N LYS A 97 0.82 -15.34 -7.10
CA LYS A 97 0.65 -16.72 -6.62
C LYS A 97 1.87 -17.13 -5.80
N THR A 98 1.68 -17.35 -4.51
CA THR A 98 2.78 -17.63 -3.57
C THR A 98 2.48 -18.76 -2.59
N GLU A 99 1.30 -19.40 -2.71
CA GLU A 99 0.89 -20.50 -1.86
C GLU A 99 0.69 -21.79 -2.68
N ALA A 100 0.89 -22.96 -2.06
CA ALA A 100 0.74 -24.26 -2.73
C ALA A 100 -0.66 -24.43 -3.37
N SER A 101 -1.69 -23.92 -2.71
CA SER A 101 -3.07 -23.91 -3.20
C SER A 101 -3.23 -23.17 -4.53
N ASP A 102 -2.45 -22.11 -4.77
CA ASP A 102 -2.47 -21.33 -6.01
C ASP A 102 -2.05 -22.15 -7.23
N PHE A 103 -1.26 -23.22 -7.00
CA PHE A 103 -0.76 -24.13 -8.02
C PHE A 103 -1.60 -25.42 -8.10
N GLY A 104 -2.64 -25.55 -7.27
CA GLY A 104 -3.48 -26.76 -7.19
C GLY A 104 -2.74 -27.99 -6.70
N LEU A 105 -1.69 -27.81 -5.89
CA LEU A 105 -0.84 -28.83 -5.27
C LEU A 105 -0.88 -28.70 -3.76
N LYS A 106 -0.50 -29.77 -3.07
CA LYS A 106 -0.14 -29.72 -1.65
C LYS A 106 1.32 -29.28 -1.50
N SER A 107 1.68 -28.68 -0.38
CA SER A 107 3.04 -28.19 -0.13
C SER A 107 4.11 -29.29 -0.31
N GLU A 108 3.81 -30.52 0.10
CA GLU A 108 4.69 -31.69 -0.03
C GLU A 108 4.93 -32.18 -1.47
N HIS A 109 4.15 -31.65 -2.44
CA HIS A 109 4.22 -32.02 -3.85
C HIS A 109 4.71 -30.89 -4.75
N LEU A 110 5.10 -29.76 -4.17
CA LEU A 110 5.66 -28.65 -4.93
C LEU A 110 7.04 -29.03 -5.49
N PRO A 111 7.31 -28.71 -6.77
CA PRO A 111 8.60 -29.01 -7.39
C PRO A 111 9.73 -28.11 -6.89
N LEU A 112 9.38 -26.93 -6.38
CA LEU A 112 10.30 -25.90 -5.90
C LEU A 112 9.83 -25.36 -4.54
N ASP A 113 10.78 -24.89 -3.73
CA ASP A 113 10.46 -24.15 -2.51
C ASP A 113 9.93 -22.77 -2.85
N ILE A 114 8.68 -22.50 -2.45
CA ILE A 114 8.00 -21.21 -2.65
C ILE A 114 8.08 -20.28 -1.45
N SER A 115 8.77 -20.67 -0.39
CA SER A 115 8.87 -19.85 0.84
C SER A 115 9.49 -18.48 0.57
N GLN A 116 10.43 -18.40 -0.39
CA GLN A 116 11.03 -17.15 -0.81
C GLN A 116 10.03 -16.27 -1.56
N LEU A 117 9.20 -16.82 -2.47
CA LEU A 117 8.15 -16.05 -3.17
C LEU A 117 7.18 -15.39 -2.20
N SER A 118 6.78 -16.12 -1.14
CA SER A 118 5.89 -15.60 -0.11
C SER A 118 6.55 -14.45 0.67
N LYS A 119 7.82 -14.58 1.03
CA LYS A 119 8.59 -13.51 1.69
C LYS A 119 8.73 -12.29 0.78
N ASP A 120 9.10 -12.50 -0.48
CA ASP A 120 9.27 -11.42 -1.44
C ASP A 120 7.96 -10.67 -1.70
N LYS A 121 6.83 -11.39 -1.79
CA LYS A 121 5.50 -10.76 -1.85
C LYS A 121 5.23 -9.89 -0.62
N GLN A 122 5.57 -10.33 0.59
CA GLN A 122 5.41 -9.53 1.81
C GLN A 122 6.30 -8.28 1.79
N VAL A 123 7.52 -8.37 1.28
CA VAL A 123 8.41 -7.20 1.08
C VAL A 123 7.76 -6.20 0.13
N LEU A 124 7.22 -6.64 -1.02
CA LEU A 124 6.52 -5.77 -1.96
C LEU A 124 5.28 -5.11 -1.34
N LEU A 125 4.49 -5.87 -0.55
CA LEU A 125 3.34 -5.34 0.17
C LEU A 125 3.75 -4.28 1.19
N SER A 126 4.85 -4.47 1.88
CA SER A 126 5.40 -3.48 2.81
C SER A 126 5.85 -2.21 2.09
N LYS A 127 6.56 -2.34 0.95
CA LYS A 127 6.99 -1.20 0.14
C LYS A 127 5.81 -0.40 -0.41
N VAL A 128 4.80 -1.07 -0.97
CA VAL A 128 3.62 -0.35 -1.50
C VAL A 128 2.82 0.33 -0.40
N ALA A 129 2.76 -0.25 0.80
CA ALA A 129 2.12 0.37 1.96
C ALA A 129 2.88 1.62 2.42
N ASP A 130 4.22 1.59 2.45
CA ASP A 130 5.05 2.75 2.74
C ASP A 130 4.82 3.89 1.74
N ILE A 131 4.91 3.58 0.43
CA ILE A 131 4.65 4.56 -0.64
C ILE A 131 3.26 5.18 -0.49
N LYS A 132 2.23 4.36 -0.26
CA LYS A 132 0.85 4.80 -0.11
C LYS A 132 0.67 5.73 1.09
N THR A 133 1.31 5.41 2.20
CA THR A 133 1.27 6.24 3.41
C THR A 133 1.97 7.57 3.19
N LYS A 134 3.19 7.56 2.65
CA LYS A 134 3.93 8.78 2.30
C LYS A 134 3.13 9.66 1.34
N TYR A 135 2.58 9.08 0.29
CA TYR A 135 1.74 9.79 -0.70
C TYR A 135 0.52 10.43 -0.03
N THR A 136 -0.21 9.69 0.79
CA THR A 136 -1.41 10.18 1.47
C THR A 136 -1.09 11.35 2.40
N ILE A 137 -0.01 11.26 3.16
CA ILE A 137 0.44 12.35 4.06
C ILE A 137 0.82 13.60 3.25
N GLN A 138 1.56 13.43 2.15
CA GLN A 138 1.94 14.55 1.28
C GLN A 138 0.71 15.22 0.64
N GLN A 139 -0.28 14.45 0.20
CA GLN A 139 -1.53 15.00 -0.32
C GLN A 139 -2.30 15.81 0.75
N GLN A 140 -2.42 15.27 1.97
CA GLN A 140 -3.08 15.98 3.07
C GLN A 140 -2.35 17.26 3.46
N LEU A 141 -1.01 17.28 3.44
CA LEU A 141 -0.23 18.50 3.65
C LEU A 141 -0.47 19.51 2.53
N GLN A 142 -0.47 19.05 1.28
CA GLN A 142 -0.71 19.91 0.11
C GLN A 142 -2.08 20.58 0.16
N GLU A 143 -3.13 19.88 0.64
CA GLU A 143 -4.46 20.44 0.82
C GLU A 143 -4.51 21.59 1.82
N MET A 144 -3.53 21.71 2.71
CA MET A 144 -3.40 22.78 3.71
C MET A 144 -2.44 23.91 3.30
N LEU A 145 -1.85 23.82 2.11
CA LEU A 145 -0.92 24.81 1.56
C LEU A 145 -1.56 25.60 0.41
N VAL A 146 -1.13 26.84 0.21
CA VAL A 146 -1.55 27.68 -0.93
C VAL A 146 -1.05 27.08 -2.25
N GLN A 147 0.15 26.49 -2.24
CA GLN A 147 0.72 25.75 -3.36
C GLN A 147 1.56 24.59 -2.86
N ALA A 148 1.64 23.51 -3.67
CA ALA A 148 2.51 22.40 -3.39
C ALA A 148 3.98 22.84 -3.31
N PRO A 149 4.79 22.31 -2.39
CA PRO A 149 6.21 22.56 -2.40
C PRO A 149 6.88 21.93 -3.64
N GLU A 150 7.96 22.52 -4.12
CA GLU A 150 8.72 21.98 -5.25
C GLU A 150 9.30 20.60 -4.94
N ASN A 151 9.66 20.37 -3.69
CA ASN A 151 10.10 19.07 -3.18
C ASN A 151 9.73 18.93 -1.69
N TRP A 152 9.77 17.71 -1.19
CA TRP A 152 9.47 17.39 0.21
C TRP A 152 10.72 17.16 1.08
N GLU A 153 11.91 17.46 0.59
CA GLU A 153 13.18 17.21 1.27
C GLU A 153 13.57 18.31 2.24
N SER A 154 13.20 19.54 1.94
CA SER A 154 13.51 20.69 2.77
C SER A 154 12.40 21.72 2.77
N THR A 155 12.17 22.33 3.92
CA THR A 155 11.26 23.49 4.02
C THR A 155 11.89 24.71 3.36
N SER A 156 11.06 25.52 2.71
CA SER A 156 11.43 26.82 2.14
C SER A 156 10.49 27.91 2.65
N ASP A 157 10.84 29.17 2.43
CA ASP A 157 9.95 30.30 2.72
C ASP A 157 8.63 30.27 1.92
N ALA A 158 8.55 29.40 0.91
CA ALA A 158 7.35 29.16 0.12
C ALA A 158 6.28 28.32 0.84
N VAL A 159 6.56 27.77 2.04
CA VAL A 159 5.54 27.12 2.86
C VAL A 159 4.57 28.18 3.39
N ILE A 160 3.38 28.25 2.77
CA ILE A 160 2.30 29.19 3.09
C ILE A 160 1.02 28.41 3.31
N ILE A 161 0.45 28.51 4.51
CA ILE A 161 -0.81 27.82 4.86
C ILE A 161 -2.02 28.48 4.19
N ASN A 162 -3.08 27.68 3.98
CA ASN A 162 -4.41 28.17 3.63
C ASN A 162 -5.39 27.97 4.81
N GLU A 163 -6.68 28.22 4.59
CA GLU A 163 -7.74 28.12 5.59
C GLU A 163 -7.98 26.69 6.12
N ASN A 164 -7.54 25.66 5.40
CA ASN A 164 -7.68 24.25 5.83
C ASN A 164 -6.62 23.84 6.87
N ALA A 165 -5.58 24.65 7.04
CA ALA A 165 -4.53 24.39 8.03
C ALA A 165 -5.04 24.72 9.44
N THR A 166 -5.38 23.70 10.21
CA THR A 166 -5.83 23.81 11.59
C THR A 166 -4.91 23.09 12.55
N VAL A 167 -4.91 23.46 13.83
CA VAL A 167 -4.14 22.76 14.88
C VAL A 167 -4.50 21.27 14.91
N GLU A 168 -5.78 20.94 14.76
CA GLU A 168 -6.26 19.54 14.78
C GLU A 168 -5.70 18.72 13.61
N ASN A 169 -5.79 19.27 12.37
CA ASN A 169 -5.30 18.60 11.17
C ASN A 169 -3.78 18.38 11.24
N LEU A 170 -3.04 19.41 11.69
CA LEU A 170 -1.57 19.30 11.84
C LEU A 170 -1.17 18.30 12.92
N LEU A 171 -1.88 18.27 14.06
CA LEU A 171 -1.61 17.32 15.14
C LEU A 171 -1.87 15.87 14.70
N LYS A 172 -2.94 15.63 13.95
CA LYS A 172 -3.23 14.32 13.39
C LYS A 172 -2.10 13.83 12.50
N LEU A 173 -1.68 14.65 11.53
CA LEU A 173 -0.57 14.31 10.64
C LEU A 173 0.76 14.13 11.39
N HIS A 174 1.02 14.95 12.38
CA HIS A 174 2.22 14.80 13.21
C HIS A 174 2.27 13.42 13.88
N ASN A 175 1.15 12.96 14.45
CA ASN A 175 1.06 11.63 15.06
C ASN A 175 1.27 10.49 14.05
N ASP A 176 0.81 10.66 12.82
CA ASP A 176 1.02 9.69 11.75
C ASP A 176 2.50 9.66 11.30
N VAL A 177 3.17 10.81 11.28
CA VAL A 177 4.56 10.94 10.81
C VAL A 177 5.59 10.48 11.83
N VAL A 178 5.39 10.74 13.14
CA VAL A 178 6.37 10.39 14.19
C VAL A 178 6.58 8.88 14.35
N GLN A 179 5.71 8.06 13.78
CA GLN A 179 5.87 6.60 13.77
C GLN A 179 6.99 6.13 12.84
N PHE A 180 7.41 6.98 11.89
CA PHE A 180 8.50 6.70 10.98
C PHE A 180 9.81 7.25 11.54
N ASN A 181 10.89 6.46 11.44
CA ASN A 181 12.24 6.89 11.81
C ASN A 181 13.09 6.97 10.54
N SER A 182 12.89 8.02 9.75
CA SER A 182 13.46 8.17 8.42
C SER A 182 13.80 9.63 8.11
N LEU A 183 14.61 9.87 7.06
CA LEU A 183 14.89 11.23 6.59
C LEU A 183 13.61 11.91 6.10
N TRP A 184 12.73 11.16 5.43
CA TRP A 184 11.44 11.65 4.98
C TRP A 184 10.59 12.16 6.16
N SER A 185 10.46 11.38 7.24
CA SER A 185 9.65 11.81 8.40
C SER A 185 10.21 13.05 9.09
N ASN A 186 11.53 13.19 9.14
CA ASN A 186 12.17 14.39 9.68
C ASN A 186 11.85 15.63 8.82
N SER A 187 11.92 15.50 7.50
CA SER A 187 11.55 16.58 6.57
C SER A 187 10.08 16.95 6.69
N ILE A 188 9.17 15.98 6.66
CA ILE A 188 7.73 16.24 6.83
C ILE A 188 7.43 16.89 8.18
N SER A 189 8.11 16.48 9.26
CA SER A 189 7.99 17.11 10.57
C SER A 189 8.43 18.58 10.56
N ALA A 190 9.44 18.93 9.76
CA ALA A 190 9.86 20.32 9.58
C ALA A 190 8.77 21.15 8.86
N PHE A 191 8.13 20.61 7.82
CA PHE A 191 6.96 21.26 7.19
C PHE A 191 5.82 21.47 8.18
N LEU A 192 5.45 20.43 8.94
CA LEU A 192 4.40 20.53 9.97
C LEU A 192 4.72 21.58 11.04
N ASN A 193 5.98 21.68 11.46
CA ASN A 193 6.40 22.68 12.43
C ASN A 193 6.27 24.11 11.87
N GLU A 194 6.71 24.35 10.63
CA GLU A 194 6.57 25.65 9.98
C GLU A 194 5.09 26.04 9.83
N MET A 195 4.25 25.10 9.38
CA MET A 195 2.81 25.31 9.28
C MET A 195 2.17 25.61 10.64
N ASN A 196 2.58 24.89 11.69
CA ASN A 196 2.06 25.08 13.05
C ASN A 196 2.40 26.47 13.61
N VAL A 197 3.59 27.01 13.29
CA VAL A 197 3.95 28.40 13.65
C VAL A 197 2.97 29.39 13.02
N GLN A 198 2.64 29.21 11.74
CA GLN A 198 1.72 30.09 11.02
C GLN A 198 0.28 29.95 11.54
N VAL A 199 -0.19 28.73 11.82
CA VAL A 199 -1.53 28.50 12.42
C VAL A 199 -1.65 29.12 13.80
N LYS A 200 -0.62 28.99 14.64
CA LYS A 200 -0.61 29.62 15.97
C LYS A 200 -0.67 31.13 15.88
N LEU A 201 0.12 31.73 14.99
CA LEU A 201 0.10 33.18 14.77
C LEU A 201 -1.29 33.64 14.31
N TYR A 202 -1.90 32.96 13.35
CA TYR A 202 -3.25 33.28 12.86
C TYR A 202 -4.28 33.21 13.99
N ASN A 203 -4.29 32.12 14.77
CA ASN A 203 -5.23 31.93 15.87
C ASN A 203 -5.02 32.97 17.01
N GLU A 204 -3.78 33.36 17.31
CA GLU A 204 -3.47 34.41 18.28
C GLU A 204 -4.08 35.74 17.88
N ILE A 205 -3.92 36.12 16.61
CA ILE A 205 -4.50 37.35 16.07
C ILE A 205 -6.03 37.28 16.10
N GLU A 206 -6.60 36.19 15.62
CA GLU A 206 -8.06 36.00 15.55
C GLU A 206 -8.69 36.10 16.96
N GLN A 207 -8.14 35.38 17.93
CA GLN A 207 -8.60 35.46 19.32
C GLN A 207 -8.39 36.83 19.94
N GLY A 208 -7.31 37.54 19.58
CA GLY A 208 -7.09 38.91 20.02
C GLY A 208 -8.13 39.87 19.47
N ILE A 209 -8.47 39.77 18.20
CA ILE A 209 -9.54 40.58 17.57
C ILE A 209 -10.88 40.26 18.24
N ASP A 210 -11.21 38.97 18.46
CA ASP A 210 -12.47 38.56 19.11
C ASP A 210 -12.62 39.13 20.54
N LYS A 211 -11.51 39.29 21.27
CA LYS A 211 -11.54 39.94 22.58
C LYS A 211 -11.78 41.45 22.52
N MET A 212 -11.35 42.11 21.43
CA MET A 212 -11.55 43.56 21.24
C MET A 212 -12.94 43.92 20.76
N ILE A 213 -13.69 42.97 20.17
CA ILE A 213 -14.99 43.23 19.52
C ILE A 213 -16.05 42.30 20.13
N ASP A 214 -17.18 42.85 20.52
CA ASP A 214 -18.39 42.11 20.92
C ASP A 214 -19.57 42.58 20.09
N GLY A 215 -19.91 41.79 19.07
CA GLY A 215 -20.90 42.13 18.04
C GLY A 215 -20.45 43.34 17.20
N GLN A 216 -21.05 44.51 17.43
CA GLN A 216 -20.68 45.77 16.78
C GLN A 216 -20.05 46.80 17.74
N ALA A 217 -19.74 46.38 18.96
CA ALA A 217 -19.18 47.25 19.98
C ALA A 217 -17.73 46.89 20.33
N LEU A 218 -16.94 47.89 20.64
CA LEU A 218 -15.62 47.72 21.18
C LEU A 218 -15.70 47.33 22.68
N THR A 219 -14.92 46.38 23.10
CA THR A 219 -14.78 45.96 24.49
C THR A 219 -13.75 46.82 25.25
N SER A 220 -13.61 46.64 26.54
CA SER A 220 -12.53 47.30 27.35
C SER A 220 -11.13 46.85 26.90
N GLU A 221 -11.00 45.72 26.23
CA GLU A 221 -9.74 45.22 25.70
C GLU A 221 -9.29 45.94 24.40
N ALA A 222 -10.19 46.69 23.75
CA ALA A 222 -9.92 47.47 22.54
C ALA A 222 -9.16 48.77 22.86
N THR A 223 -7.93 48.64 23.29
CA THR A 223 -7.05 49.78 23.52
C THR A 223 -6.16 50.07 22.30
N LEU A 224 -5.59 51.25 22.20
CA LEU A 224 -4.64 51.59 21.15
C LEU A 224 -3.42 50.64 21.16
N GLU A 225 -2.98 50.21 22.32
CA GLU A 225 -1.86 49.30 22.49
C GLU A 225 -2.18 47.91 21.92
N THR A 226 -3.34 47.33 22.28
CA THR A 226 -3.77 46.03 21.76
C THR A 226 -4.01 46.06 20.25
N PHE A 227 -4.59 47.15 19.75
CA PHE A 227 -4.76 47.37 18.32
C PHE A 227 -3.42 47.38 17.57
N ILE A 228 -2.44 48.21 18.01
CA ILE A 228 -1.11 48.28 17.37
C ILE A 228 -0.40 46.92 17.47
N HIS A 229 -0.53 46.21 18.56
CA HIS A 229 0.05 44.87 18.73
C HIS A 229 -0.48 43.91 17.66
N HIS A 230 -1.80 43.76 17.56
CA HIS A 230 -2.40 42.83 16.58
C HIS A 230 -2.22 43.32 15.14
N PHE A 231 -2.23 44.60 14.87
CA PHE A 231 -1.89 45.14 13.56
C PHE A 231 -0.49 44.74 13.11
N ASN A 232 0.49 44.81 14.01
CA ASN A 232 1.87 44.33 13.73
C ASN A 232 1.94 42.84 13.49
N LEU A 233 1.18 42.03 14.24
CA LEU A 233 1.12 40.58 14.03
C LEU A 233 0.49 40.23 12.69
N VAL A 234 -0.57 40.93 12.27
CA VAL A 234 -1.22 40.73 10.96
C VAL A 234 -0.22 40.90 9.82
N THR A 235 0.74 41.83 9.92
CA THR A 235 1.75 42.03 8.87
C THR A 235 2.67 40.82 8.68
N GLN A 236 2.77 39.93 9.68
CA GLN A 236 3.61 38.72 9.67
C GLN A 236 2.90 37.50 9.04
N VAL A 237 1.58 37.58 8.83
CA VAL A 237 0.82 36.50 8.19
C VAL A 237 1.24 36.38 6.73
N LYS A 238 1.84 35.24 6.37
CA LYS A 238 2.40 34.98 5.01
C LYS A 238 1.29 34.91 3.95
N ASN A 239 0.17 34.24 4.23
CA ASN A 239 -0.96 34.13 3.31
C ASN A 239 -1.68 35.49 3.16
N THR A 240 -1.66 36.03 1.95
CA THR A 240 -2.23 37.35 1.64
C THR A 240 -3.76 37.40 1.81
N THR A 241 -4.47 36.31 1.52
CA THR A 241 -5.93 36.22 1.68
C THR A 241 -6.31 36.21 3.16
N LEU A 242 -5.65 35.35 3.96
CA LEU A 242 -5.86 35.28 5.41
C LEU A 242 -5.49 36.61 6.08
N ARG A 243 -4.36 37.20 5.68
CA ARG A 243 -3.93 38.54 6.17
C ARG A 243 -4.95 39.62 5.89
N LYS A 244 -5.49 39.63 4.67
CA LYS A 244 -6.52 40.61 4.28
C LYS A 244 -7.78 40.47 5.14
N GLY A 245 -8.28 39.23 5.33
CA GLY A 245 -9.45 39.00 6.19
C GLY A 245 -9.26 39.46 7.63
N LEU A 246 -8.06 39.25 8.21
CA LEU A 246 -7.73 39.75 9.56
C LEU A 246 -7.63 41.28 9.59
N SER A 247 -7.06 41.91 8.55
CA SER A 247 -7.00 43.39 8.46
C SER A 247 -8.41 44.02 8.40
N GLU A 248 -9.30 43.47 7.56
CA GLU A 248 -10.70 43.95 7.44
C GLU A 248 -11.49 43.80 8.75
N ARG A 249 -11.13 42.86 9.61
CA ARG A 249 -11.74 42.71 10.95
C ARG A 249 -11.18 43.68 11.99
N LEU A 250 -9.97 44.20 11.78
CA LEU A 250 -9.35 45.18 12.65
C LEU A 250 -9.78 46.62 12.33
N GLU A 251 -10.20 46.92 11.09
CA GLU A 251 -10.67 48.21 10.64
C GLU A 251 -12.14 48.48 11.04
#